data_0bc3ee6d1599c3798a275aa0a6c047a3
#
_entry.id   0bc3ee6d1599c3798a275aa0a6c047a3
#
_cell.length_a   1.000
_cell.length_b   1.000
_cell.length_c   1.000
_cell.angle_alpha   90.00
_cell.angle_beta   90.00
_cell.angle_gamma   90.00
#
_symmetry.space_group_name_H-M   'P 1'
#
loop_
_entity.id
_entity.type
_entity.pdbx_description
1 polymer ?
#
loop_
_entity_poly.entity_id
_entity_poly.type
_entity_poly.pdbx_seq_one_letter_code
_entity_poly.pdbx_strand_id
1 'polypeptide(L)'
;PGTSVSAKTRLSGAGASFPAKIYTRWFKDLASSGGPRVNYQAVGSGSGRKAFIDQTVNFGASDDPMKDKDIAKVTRGLVQIPMVGGTIAFGYNYDCDLKLTQEQAVRVAMGMVKNWKELGCKSGKLTWAHRSDGSGTTKAFTNSMEAFSKTWTLGTGKSVKWPAGVGAKGNSGVAGVIQNTPGAIGYVNQSYIKGNVKAAALQNLSGEFLKPSVEAGAKALNGITLDENLAGKNPNPTAKGAYPIASLTWILAYEEGNGR
;
A
#
# COMPACT_ATOMS: atom_id res chain seq x y z
N PRO A 1 -29.15 21.70 5.28
CA PRO A 1 -28.12 22.72 5.17
C PRO A 1 -26.86 22.23 5.84
N GLY A 2 -25.84 21.86 5.02
CA GLY A 2 -24.55 21.43 5.54
C GLY A 2 -23.85 22.59 6.23
N THR A 3 -23.50 22.41 7.49
CA THR A 3 -22.65 23.36 8.22
C THR A 3 -21.30 23.43 7.54
N SER A 4 -20.93 24.57 6.98
CA SER A 4 -19.60 24.78 6.41
C SER A 4 -18.56 24.66 7.52
N VAL A 5 -17.65 23.71 7.39
CA VAL A 5 -16.55 23.52 8.35
C VAL A 5 -15.57 24.67 8.18
N SER A 6 -15.42 25.49 9.24
CA SER A 6 -14.59 26.70 9.21
C SER A 6 -13.09 26.40 8.99
N ALA A 7 -12.40 27.29 8.29
CA ALA A 7 -10.93 27.28 8.13
C ALA A 7 -10.13 27.23 9.46
N LYS A 8 -10.75 27.59 10.59
CA LYS A 8 -10.17 27.46 11.93
C LYS A 8 -10.23 26.04 12.49
N THR A 9 -11.04 25.14 11.91
CA THR A 9 -11.16 23.75 12.35
C THR A 9 -9.87 22.99 12.02
N ARG A 10 -9.36 22.27 13.01
CA ARG A 10 -8.22 21.36 12.85
C ARG A 10 -8.70 19.93 12.98
N LEU A 11 -8.32 19.10 12.02
CA LEU A 11 -8.63 17.67 12.03
C LEU A 11 -7.33 16.88 12.14
N SER A 12 -7.37 15.80 12.92
CA SER A 12 -6.27 14.84 13.04
C SER A 12 -6.66 13.54 12.35
N GLY A 13 -5.76 13.01 11.56
CA GLY A 13 -5.91 11.69 10.93
C GLY A 13 -4.65 10.86 11.09
N ALA A 14 -4.79 9.54 11.13
CA ALA A 14 -3.65 8.65 11.20
C ALA A 14 -3.90 7.36 10.40
N GLY A 15 -2.85 6.81 9.79
CA GLY A 15 -3.00 5.54 9.11
C GLY A 15 -2.01 5.24 8.01
N ALA A 16 -2.54 4.68 6.94
CA ALA A 16 -1.78 4.15 5.82
C ALA A 16 -0.76 5.14 5.24
N SER A 17 0.46 4.65 5.00
CA SER A 17 1.49 5.42 4.30
C SER A 17 1.37 5.32 2.77
N PHE A 18 0.58 4.37 2.28
CA PHE A 18 0.33 4.17 0.85
C PHE A 18 -0.25 5.44 0.18
N PRO A 19 -1.33 6.08 0.69
CA PRO A 19 -1.88 7.30 0.09
C PRO A 19 -1.23 8.59 0.61
N ALA A 20 -0.26 8.53 1.52
CA ALA A 20 0.19 9.69 2.29
C ALA A 20 0.59 10.90 1.41
N LYS A 21 1.22 10.66 0.25
CA LYS A 21 1.64 11.75 -0.65
C LYS A 21 0.45 12.48 -1.27
N ILE A 22 -0.55 11.74 -1.76
CA ILE A 22 -1.74 12.37 -2.35
C ILE A 22 -2.60 13.00 -1.27
N TYR A 23 -2.73 12.38 -0.10
CA TYR A 23 -3.45 12.97 1.03
C TYR A 23 -2.81 14.29 1.49
N THR A 24 -1.49 14.34 1.61
CA THR A 24 -0.77 15.58 1.95
C THR A 24 -1.08 16.69 0.93
N ARG A 25 -1.14 16.37 -0.35
CA ARG A 25 -1.48 17.32 -1.39
C ARG A 25 -2.95 17.79 -1.26
N TRP A 26 -3.89 16.86 -1.15
CA TRP A 26 -5.31 17.19 -1.01
C TRP A 26 -5.60 18.02 0.24
N PHE A 27 -5.00 17.68 1.38
CA PHE A 27 -5.19 18.43 2.62
C PHE A 27 -4.58 19.84 2.56
N LYS A 28 -3.47 19.99 1.85
CA LYS A 28 -2.90 21.33 1.57
C LYS A 28 -3.85 22.14 0.68
N ASP A 29 -4.35 21.56 -0.40
CA ASP A 29 -5.24 22.25 -1.33
C ASP A 29 -6.58 22.60 -0.63
N LEU A 30 -7.12 21.69 0.19
CA LEU A 30 -8.30 21.94 1.03
C LEU A 30 -8.09 23.13 1.98
N ALA A 31 -6.97 23.18 2.68
CA ALA A 31 -6.67 24.30 3.57
C ALA A 31 -6.49 25.62 2.80
N SER A 32 -5.89 25.57 1.61
CA SER A 32 -5.70 26.75 0.75
C SER A 32 -7.02 27.28 0.17
N SER A 33 -8.04 26.44 0.00
CA SER A 33 -9.38 26.84 -0.43
C SER A 33 -10.32 27.26 0.72
N GLY A 34 -9.78 27.49 1.92
CA GLY A 34 -10.56 27.93 3.09
C GLY A 34 -11.20 26.81 3.91
N GLY A 35 -10.90 25.56 3.61
CA GLY A 35 -11.34 24.39 4.37
C GLY A 35 -10.50 24.14 5.63
N PRO A 36 -10.82 23.07 6.39
CA PRO A 36 -10.11 22.73 7.61
C PRO A 36 -8.64 22.36 7.36
N ARG A 37 -7.80 22.60 8.36
CA ARG A 37 -6.42 22.13 8.36
C ARG A 37 -6.36 20.71 8.87
N VAL A 38 -5.83 19.80 8.07
CA VAL A 38 -5.70 18.38 8.42
C VAL A 38 -4.24 18.05 8.77
N ASN A 39 -4.03 17.50 9.96
CA ASN A 39 -2.77 16.88 10.35
C ASN A 39 -2.89 15.37 10.16
N TYR A 40 -2.22 14.82 9.16
CA TYR A 40 -2.23 13.39 8.84
C TYR A 40 -0.90 12.72 9.20
N GLN A 41 -0.96 11.68 10.01
CA GLN A 41 0.19 10.89 10.44
C GLN A 41 0.23 9.55 9.70
N ALA A 42 1.21 9.37 8.83
CA ALA A 42 1.41 8.16 8.02
C ALA A 42 2.12 7.05 8.85
N VAL A 43 1.45 6.53 9.86
CA VAL A 43 1.97 5.56 10.85
C VAL A 43 1.73 4.09 10.49
N GLY A 44 1.12 3.83 9.34
CA GLY A 44 0.71 2.51 8.87
C GLY A 44 -0.74 2.17 9.24
N SER A 45 -1.38 1.32 8.41
CA SER A 45 -2.80 0.95 8.56
C SER A 45 -3.12 0.32 9.92
N GLY A 46 -2.20 -0.46 10.48
CA GLY A 46 -2.41 -1.09 11.79
C GLY A 46 -2.57 -0.06 12.91
N SER A 47 -1.63 0.88 13.00
CA SER A 47 -1.66 1.95 14.01
C SER A 47 -2.80 2.94 13.76
N GLY A 48 -3.09 3.24 12.48
CA GLY A 48 -4.22 4.12 12.13
C GLY A 48 -5.58 3.53 12.53
N ARG A 49 -5.80 2.23 12.27
CA ARG A 49 -7.02 1.54 12.72
C ARG A 49 -7.13 1.52 14.24
N LYS A 50 -6.02 1.28 14.96
CA LYS A 50 -6.02 1.33 16.41
C LYS A 50 -6.38 2.72 16.92
N ALA A 51 -5.73 3.78 16.42
CA ALA A 51 -6.02 5.15 16.82
C ALA A 51 -7.48 5.55 16.53
N PHE A 52 -8.06 5.06 15.44
CA PHE A 52 -9.47 5.26 15.10
C PHE A 52 -10.40 4.53 16.09
N ILE A 53 -10.16 3.26 16.38
CA ILE A 53 -10.95 2.49 17.36
C ILE A 53 -10.86 3.15 18.76
N ASP A 54 -9.66 3.57 19.17
CA ASP A 54 -9.40 4.24 20.44
C ASP A 54 -9.88 5.71 20.47
N GLN A 55 -10.46 6.22 19.38
CA GLN A 55 -10.97 7.59 19.22
C GLN A 55 -9.95 8.71 19.50
N THR A 56 -8.67 8.45 19.24
CA THR A 56 -7.58 9.42 19.43
C THR A 56 -7.34 10.32 18.20
N VAL A 57 -8.05 10.06 17.10
CA VAL A 57 -8.01 10.83 15.84
C VAL A 57 -9.44 11.08 15.33
N ASN A 58 -9.62 12.11 14.51
CA ASN A 58 -10.92 12.40 13.89
C ASN A 58 -11.25 11.41 12.76
N PHE A 59 -10.25 10.84 12.09
CA PHE A 59 -10.43 9.82 11.07
C PHE A 59 -9.21 8.89 10.99
N GLY A 60 -9.44 7.67 10.54
CA GLY A 60 -8.39 6.71 10.24
C GLY A 60 -8.13 6.58 8.75
N ALA A 61 -7.04 5.92 8.37
CA ALA A 61 -6.83 5.49 6.99
C ALA A 61 -6.17 4.10 6.93
N SER A 62 -6.64 3.26 6.01
CA SER A 62 -6.17 1.88 5.87
C SER A 62 -6.25 1.39 4.42
N ASP A 63 -5.24 0.65 3.97
CA ASP A 63 -5.28 -0.08 2.69
C ASP A 63 -5.81 -1.53 2.87
N ASP A 64 -6.24 -1.86 4.08
CA ASP A 64 -6.93 -3.10 4.42
C ASP A 64 -8.25 -2.71 5.10
N PRO A 65 -9.40 -2.87 4.45
CA PRO A 65 -10.67 -2.47 5.02
C PRO A 65 -10.96 -3.19 6.35
N MET A 66 -11.69 -2.54 7.23
CA MET A 66 -12.09 -3.13 8.50
C MET A 66 -13.10 -4.26 8.27
N LYS A 67 -12.96 -5.32 9.03
CA LYS A 67 -13.89 -6.46 9.04
C LYS A 67 -14.84 -6.34 10.21
N ASP A 68 -15.97 -7.04 10.16
CA ASP A 68 -17.04 -7.00 11.16
C ASP A 68 -16.53 -7.05 12.61
N LYS A 69 -15.58 -7.94 12.91
CA LYS A 69 -14.97 -8.07 14.24
C LYS A 69 -14.24 -6.81 14.74
N ASP A 70 -13.75 -5.98 13.82
CA ASP A 70 -13.08 -4.73 14.15
C ASP A 70 -14.05 -3.55 14.07
N ILE A 71 -15.04 -3.63 13.17
CA ILE A 71 -16.16 -2.67 13.08
C ILE A 71 -16.93 -2.66 14.41
N ALA A 72 -17.24 -3.83 14.96
CA ALA A 72 -17.93 -3.97 16.25
C ALA A 72 -17.23 -3.29 17.44
N LYS A 73 -15.93 -2.94 17.31
CA LYS A 73 -15.18 -2.22 18.36
C LYS A 73 -15.31 -0.71 18.24
N VAL A 74 -15.86 -0.20 17.15
CA VAL A 74 -16.00 1.23 16.91
C VAL A 74 -17.33 1.69 17.49
N THR A 75 -17.31 2.17 18.73
CA THR A 75 -18.53 2.51 19.49
C THR A 75 -19.34 3.66 18.87
N ARG A 76 -18.73 4.46 17.99
CA ARG A 76 -19.37 5.57 17.26
C ARG A 76 -19.80 5.18 15.85
N GLY A 77 -19.86 3.87 15.54
CA GLY A 77 -20.10 3.40 14.19
C GLY A 77 -18.94 3.67 13.23
N LEU A 78 -18.97 3.02 12.09
CA LEU A 78 -17.95 3.15 11.04
C LEU A 78 -18.57 3.36 9.68
N VAL A 79 -18.11 4.40 8.99
CA VAL A 79 -18.21 4.52 7.54
C VAL A 79 -16.81 4.41 6.97
N GLN A 80 -16.55 3.38 6.13
CA GLN A 80 -15.29 3.27 5.42
C GLN A 80 -15.48 3.64 3.95
N ILE A 81 -14.68 4.61 3.49
CA ILE A 81 -14.85 5.24 2.19
C ILE A 81 -13.63 4.94 1.33
N PRO A 82 -13.76 4.21 0.21
CA PRO A 82 -12.66 4.04 -0.72
C PRO A 82 -12.34 5.39 -1.37
N MET A 83 -11.10 5.88 -1.18
CA MET A 83 -10.71 7.22 -1.61
C MET A 83 -9.89 7.22 -2.89
N VAL A 84 -8.91 6.36 -2.96
CA VAL A 84 -7.98 6.29 -4.08
C VAL A 84 -7.36 4.90 -4.13
N GLY A 85 -6.90 4.51 -5.31
CA GLY A 85 -6.13 3.29 -5.49
C GLY A 85 -4.81 3.54 -6.18
N GLY A 86 -3.98 2.51 -6.22
CA GLY A 86 -2.70 2.57 -6.89
C GLY A 86 -2.01 1.22 -6.93
N THR A 87 -0.91 1.15 -7.66
CA THR A 87 -0.09 -0.06 -7.77
C THR A 87 0.91 -0.18 -6.62
N ILE A 88 1.27 -1.41 -6.30
CA ILE A 88 2.37 -1.75 -5.39
C ILE A 88 3.50 -2.32 -6.25
N ALA A 89 4.56 -1.54 -6.41
CA ALA A 89 5.67 -1.85 -7.26
C ALA A 89 6.76 -2.64 -6.52
N PHE A 90 7.44 -3.55 -7.22
CA PHE A 90 8.78 -3.98 -6.81
C PHE A 90 9.75 -2.85 -7.14
N GLY A 91 10.10 -2.06 -6.12
CA GLY A 91 11.12 -1.02 -6.21
C GLY A 91 12.50 -1.64 -5.99
N TYR A 92 13.51 -1.22 -6.77
CA TYR A 92 14.85 -1.75 -6.64
C TYR A 92 15.93 -0.71 -6.95
N ASN A 93 17.15 -0.94 -6.44
CA ASN A 93 18.33 -0.11 -6.69
C ASN A 93 19.47 -1.00 -7.19
N TYR A 94 19.42 -1.31 -8.48
CA TYR A 94 20.45 -2.08 -9.17
C TYR A 94 20.54 -1.69 -10.65
N ASP A 95 21.71 -1.91 -11.25
CA ASP A 95 21.91 -1.61 -12.68
C ASP A 95 21.44 -2.78 -13.55
N CYS A 96 20.14 -2.83 -13.77
CA CYS A 96 19.45 -3.88 -14.53
C CYS A 96 18.08 -3.34 -14.98
N ASP A 97 17.59 -3.76 -16.15
CA ASP A 97 16.17 -3.60 -16.53
C ASP A 97 15.40 -4.86 -16.08
N LEU A 98 14.95 -4.83 -14.82
CA LEU A 98 14.40 -5.98 -14.15
C LEU A 98 12.98 -6.30 -14.64
N LYS A 99 12.80 -7.55 -15.06
CA LYS A 99 11.49 -8.15 -15.36
C LYS A 99 11.30 -9.37 -14.45
N LEU A 100 10.18 -9.44 -13.75
CA LEU A 100 9.86 -10.53 -12.85
C LEU A 100 8.62 -11.28 -13.32
N THR A 101 8.72 -12.58 -13.46
CA THR A 101 7.53 -13.44 -13.49
C THR A 101 6.88 -13.45 -12.11
N GLN A 102 5.61 -13.88 -12.02
CA GLN A 102 4.92 -13.99 -10.73
C GLN A 102 5.68 -14.94 -9.77
N GLU A 103 6.19 -16.07 -10.27
CA GLU A 103 7.00 -16.99 -9.46
C GLU A 103 8.31 -16.36 -8.97
N GLN A 104 9.02 -15.63 -9.84
CA GLN A 104 10.24 -14.92 -9.43
C GLN A 104 9.95 -13.86 -8.36
N ALA A 105 8.86 -13.12 -8.49
CA ALA A 105 8.41 -12.13 -7.50
C ALA A 105 8.20 -12.77 -6.13
N VAL A 106 7.51 -13.92 -6.10
CA VAL A 106 7.30 -14.70 -4.87
C VAL A 106 8.63 -15.19 -4.29
N ARG A 107 9.51 -15.78 -5.09
CA ARG A 107 10.81 -16.28 -4.63
C ARG A 107 11.71 -15.17 -4.07
N VAL A 108 11.69 -13.98 -4.67
CA VAL A 108 12.41 -12.80 -4.15
C VAL A 108 11.84 -12.41 -2.77
N ALA A 109 10.53 -12.29 -2.64
CA ALA A 109 9.87 -11.93 -1.38
C ALA A 109 10.05 -13.00 -0.28
N MET A 110 10.13 -14.27 -0.66
CA MET A 110 10.46 -15.41 0.22
C MET A 110 11.94 -15.45 0.63
N GLY A 111 12.76 -14.53 0.12
CA GLY A 111 14.20 -14.52 0.39
C GLY A 111 14.96 -15.71 -0.19
N MET A 112 14.39 -16.39 -1.18
CA MET A 112 15.01 -17.52 -1.87
C MET A 112 16.06 -17.08 -2.91
N VAL A 113 15.94 -15.84 -3.42
CA VAL A 113 16.89 -15.23 -4.34
C VAL A 113 17.89 -14.40 -3.54
N LYS A 114 19.17 -14.70 -3.67
CA LYS A 114 20.27 -14.05 -2.94
C LYS A 114 21.20 -13.23 -3.80
N ASN A 115 21.18 -13.48 -5.11
CA ASN A 115 22.07 -12.84 -6.05
C ASN A 115 21.28 -12.35 -7.27
N TRP A 116 21.58 -11.16 -7.73
CA TRP A 116 20.95 -10.52 -8.90
C TRP A 116 21.11 -11.34 -10.18
N LYS A 117 22.19 -12.15 -10.31
CA LYS A 117 22.38 -13.05 -11.44
C LYS A 117 21.26 -14.08 -11.61
N GLU A 118 20.58 -14.46 -10.50
CA GLU A 118 19.44 -15.39 -10.52
C GLU A 118 18.21 -14.79 -11.21
N LEU A 119 18.20 -13.47 -11.37
CA LEU A 119 17.15 -12.70 -12.07
C LEU A 119 17.61 -12.23 -13.46
N GLY A 120 18.73 -12.75 -13.99
CA GLY A 120 19.25 -12.40 -15.32
C GLY A 120 20.06 -11.10 -15.36
N CYS A 121 20.42 -10.53 -14.22
CA CYS A 121 21.25 -9.33 -14.10
C CYS A 121 22.74 -9.68 -13.88
N LYS A 122 23.62 -8.68 -13.80
CA LYS A 122 25.00 -8.87 -13.35
C LYS A 122 25.02 -9.46 -11.95
N SER A 123 26.10 -10.17 -11.59
CA SER A 123 26.26 -10.74 -10.26
C SER A 123 26.36 -9.64 -9.21
N GLY A 124 25.62 -9.79 -8.12
CA GLY A 124 25.63 -8.90 -6.98
C GLY A 124 24.68 -9.37 -5.89
N LYS A 125 24.97 -9.02 -4.64
CA LYS A 125 24.12 -9.37 -3.49
C LYS A 125 22.74 -8.74 -3.64
N LEU A 126 21.67 -9.53 -3.45
CA LEU A 126 20.31 -9.05 -3.38
C LEU A 126 19.90 -8.91 -1.90
N THR A 127 19.37 -7.74 -1.54
CA THR A 127 18.85 -7.45 -0.20
C THR A 127 17.36 -7.16 -0.28
N TRP A 128 16.53 -7.96 0.40
CA TRP A 128 15.09 -7.74 0.48
C TRP A 128 14.76 -6.62 1.47
N ALA A 129 13.92 -5.67 1.09
CA ALA A 129 13.41 -4.60 1.95
C ALA A 129 11.91 -4.76 2.15
N HIS A 130 11.45 -4.74 3.40
CA HIS A 130 10.05 -4.98 3.74
C HIS A 130 9.54 -4.05 4.84
N ARG A 131 8.25 -4.07 5.08
CA ARG A 131 7.62 -3.31 6.16
C ARG A 131 7.85 -3.97 7.51
N SER A 132 8.16 -3.15 8.52
CA SER A 132 8.29 -3.56 9.93
C SER A 132 7.10 -3.15 10.79
N ASP A 133 6.18 -2.35 10.25
CA ASP A 133 4.96 -1.89 10.90
C ASP A 133 3.71 -2.63 10.40
N GLY A 134 2.59 -2.50 11.08
CA GLY A 134 1.30 -3.03 10.65
C GLY A 134 0.79 -2.32 9.39
N SER A 135 0.99 -2.93 8.23
CA SER A 135 0.88 -2.30 6.92
C SER A 135 -0.27 -2.86 6.07
N GLY A 136 -1.16 -1.99 5.61
CA GLY A 136 -2.15 -2.35 4.59
C GLY A 136 -1.49 -2.66 3.24
N THR A 137 -0.39 -1.97 2.89
CA THR A 137 0.41 -2.29 1.70
C THR A 137 0.97 -3.72 1.78
N THR A 138 1.46 -4.15 2.95
CA THR A 138 1.88 -5.55 3.18
C THR A 138 0.70 -6.51 3.01
N LYS A 139 -0.50 -6.16 3.53
CA LYS A 139 -1.68 -7.02 3.37
C LYS A 139 -2.05 -7.21 1.90
N ALA A 140 -2.10 -6.12 1.13
CA ALA A 140 -2.39 -6.19 -0.30
C ALA A 140 -1.30 -6.97 -1.06
N PHE A 141 -0.03 -6.68 -0.79
CA PHE A 141 1.11 -7.37 -1.38
C PHE A 141 1.08 -8.88 -1.09
N THR A 142 0.87 -9.29 0.16
CA THR A 142 0.86 -10.71 0.53
C THR A 142 -0.36 -11.45 -0.03
N ASN A 143 -1.51 -10.79 -0.18
CA ASN A 143 -2.64 -11.36 -0.92
C ASN A 143 -2.26 -11.68 -2.38
N SER A 144 -1.50 -10.78 -3.03
CA SER A 144 -1.04 -11.03 -4.41
C SER A 144 0.01 -12.13 -4.47
N MET A 145 0.96 -12.17 -3.54
CA MET A 145 1.96 -13.25 -3.51
C MET A 145 1.31 -14.63 -3.35
N GLU A 146 0.31 -14.75 -2.49
CA GLU A 146 -0.48 -15.98 -2.32
C GLU A 146 -1.25 -16.37 -3.60
N ALA A 147 -1.81 -15.39 -4.31
CA ALA A 147 -2.50 -15.61 -5.57
C ALA A 147 -1.55 -15.93 -6.74
N PHE A 148 -0.29 -15.53 -6.66
CA PHE A 148 0.70 -15.73 -7.73
C PHE A 148 1.27 -17.15 -7.73
N SER A 149 1.55 -17.72 -6.56
CA SER A 149 2.23 -19.00 -6.49
C SER A 149 2.01 -19.73 -5.17
N LYS A 150 1.90 -21.05 -5.26
CA LYS A 150 1.90 -21.96 -4.10
C LYS A 150 3.23 -21.98 -3.35
N THR A 151 4.30 -21.46 -3.93
CA THR A 151 5.61 -21.24 -3.26
C THR A 151 5.46 -20.26 -2.09
N TRP A 152 4.45 -19.38 -2.09
CA TRP A 152 4.17 -18.46 -0.99
C TRP A 152 3.60 -19.22 0.21
N THR A 153 4.34 -19.24 1.33
CA THR A 153 3.96 -19.97 2.57
C THR A 153 3.89 -19.07 3.81
N LEU A 154 4.13 -17.75 3.66
CA LEU A 154 4.13 -16.83 4.81
C LEU A 154 2.73 -16.38 5.24
N GLY A 155 1.69 -16.81 4.50
CA GLY A 155 0.32 -16.36 4.72
C GLY A 155 0.10 -14.88 4.34
N THR A 156 -1.07 -14.35 4.67
CA THR A 156 -1.47 -12.99 4.31
C THR A 156 -1.79 -12.16 5.54
N GLY A 157 -1.27 -10.94 5.62
CA GLY A 157 -1.49 -10.09 6.79
C GLY A 157 -0.92 -8.68 6.65
N LYS A 158 -1.30 -7.81 7.58
CA LYS A 158 -0.64 -6.50 7.76
C LYS A 158 0.79 -6.64 8.28
N SER A 159 1.11 -7.81 8.81
CA SER A 159 2.45 -8.21 9.25
C SER A 159 2.60 -9.70 9.00
N VAL A 160 3.74 -10.12 8.48
CA VAL A 160 4.13 -11.52 8.28
C VAL A 160 5.55 -11.73 8.81
N LYS A 161 5.90 -12.96 9.13
CA LYS A 161 7.26 -13.29 9.58
C LYS A 161 8.18 -13.45 8.36
N TRP A 162 8.81 -12.34 7.96
CA TRP A 162 9.76 -12.37 6.84
C TRP A 162 10.98 -13.25 7.14
N PRO A 163 11.37 -14.15 6.24
CA PRO A 163 12.50 -15.06 6.48
C PRO A 163 13.87 -14.35 6.43
N ALA A 164 13.94 -13.21 5.75
CA ALA A 164 15.15 -12.42 5.59
C ALA A 164 14.80 -10.98 5.18
N GLY A 165 15.77 -10.08 5.23
CA GLY A 165 15.65 -8.72 4.72
C GLY A 165 15.82 -7.66 5.79
N VAL A 166 15.57 -6.42 5.38
CA VAL A 166 15.65 -5.23 6.22
C VAL A 166 14.24 -4.64 6.37
N GLY A 167 13.77 -4.57 7.60
CA GLY A 167 12.47 -3.98 7.94
C GLY A 167 12.55 -2.47 8.11
N ALA A 168 11.56 -1.74 7.53
CA ALA A 168 11.46 -0.30 7.69
C ALA A 168 10.00 0.16 7.85
N LYS A 169 9.78 1.25 8.57
CA LYS A 169 8.45 1.81 8.82
C LYS A 169 7.93 2.60 7.62
N GLY A 170 6.70 2.33 7.21
CA GLY A 170 6.02 3.04 6.14
C GLY A 170 6.60 2.76 4.75
N ASN A 171 5.88 3.19 3.71
CA ASN A 171 6.39 3.14 2.33
C ASN A 171 7.66 4.00 2.18
N SER A 172 7.73 5.14 2.86
CA SER A 172 8.92 6.02 2.85
C SER A 172 10.16 5.36 3.41
N GLY A 173 10.02 4.60 4.51
CA GLY A 173 11.14 3.89 5.11
C GLY A 173 11.67 2.77 4.20
N VAL A 174 10.78 1.97 3.60
CA VAL A 174 11.18 0.93 2.64
C VAL A 174 11.85 1.56 1.41
N ALA A 175 11.27 2.63 0.85
CA ALA A 175 11.89 3.36 -0.27
C ALA A 175 13.26 3.92 0.10
N GLY A 176 13.44 4.41 1.34
CA GLY A 176 14.72 4.88 1.87
C GLY A 176 15.77 3.78 1.95
N VAL A 177 15.41 2.58 2.44
CA VAL A 177 16.31 1.41 2.43
C VAL A 177 16.74 1.07 1.01
N ILE A 178 15.78 1.01 0.06
CA ILE A 178 16.09 0.68 -1.34
C ILE A 178 17.01 1.75 -1.94
N GLN A 179 16.70 3.03 -1.76
CA GLN A 179 17.47 4.14 -2.32
C GLN A 179 18.92 4.14 -1.85
N ASN A 180 19.15 3.83 -0.57
CA ASN A 180 20.47 3.95 0.07
C ASN A 180 21.26 2.64 0.12
N THR A 181 20.70 1.54 -0.40
CA THR A 181 21.36 0.23 -0.40
C THR A 181 21.47 -0.30 -1.83
N PRO A 182 22.60 -0.19 -2.50
CA PRO A 182 22.82 -0.84 -3.79
C PRO A 182 22.54 -2.34 -3.70
N GLY A 183 21.75 -2.85 -4.65
CA GLY A 183 21.29 -4.24 -4.65
C GLY A 183 20.05 -4.51 -3.79
N ALA A 184 19.44 -3.50 -3.18
CA ALA A 184 18.16 -3.68 -2.50
C ALA A 184 16.99 -3.73 -3.47
N ILE A 185 16.00 -4.56 -3.11
CA ILE A 185 14.68 -4.68 -3.76
C ILE A 185 13.63 -4.84 -2.68
N GLY A 186 12.45 -4.26 -2.89
CA GLY A 186 11.34 -4.33 -1.94
C GLY A 186 10.02 -3.89 -2.59
N TYR A 187 8.95 -3.80 -1.81
CA TYR A 187 7.64 -3.38 -2.30
C TYR A 187 7.22 -2.03 -1.71
N VAL A 188 6.76 -1.15 -2.58
CA VAL A 188 6.26 0.20 -2.23
C VAL A 188 5.14 0.63 -3.15
N ASN A 189 4.30 1.57 -2.70
CA ASN A 189 3.39 2.26 -3.63
C ASN A 189 4.21 2.96 -4.74
N GLN A 190 3.70 2.93 -5.97
CA GLN A 190 4.40 3.51 -7.13
C GLN A 190 4.85 4.97 -6.93
N SER A 191 4.13 5.75 -6.13
CA SER A 191 4.49 7.16 -5.86
C SER A 191 5.82 7.33 -5.14
N TYR A 192 6.36 6.26 -4.56
CA TYR A 192 7.67 6.25 -3.89
C TYR A 192 8.83 5.85 -4.83
N ILE A 193 8.53 5.48 -6.06
CA ILE A 193 9.54 5.22 -7.11
C ILE A 193 10.11 6.57 -7.56
N LYS A 194 11.30 6.89 -7.11
CA LYS A 194 12.02 8.13 -7.45
C LYS A 194 13.52 8.01 -7.16
N GLY A 195 14.30 8.92 -7.72
CA GLY A 195 15.77 8.92 -7.56
C GLY A 195 16.38 7.62 -8.08
N ASN A 196 17.16 6.94 -7.26
CA ASN A 196 17.79 5.66 -7.60
C ASN A 196 16.85 4.46 -7.47
N VAL A 197 15.59 4.66 -7.04
CA VAL A 197 14.60 3.58 -6.94
C VAL A 197 13.94 3.40 -8.29
N LYS A 198 14.26 2.31 -8.97
CA LYS A 198 13.65 1.87 -10.23
C LYS A 198 12.45 0.96 -9.94
N ALA A 199 11.52 0.82 -10.88
CA ALA A 199 10.44 -0.16 -10.79
C ALA A 199 10.68 -1.33 -11.73
N ALA A 200 10.54 -2.55 -11.21
CA ALA A 200 10.55 -3.76 -12.03
C ALA A 200 9.29 -3.84 -12.88
N ALA A 201 9.40 -4.40 -14.09
CA ALA A 201 8.25 -4.87 -14.81
C ALA A 201 7.79 -6.21 -14.23
N LEU A 202 6.51 -6.35 -13.96
CA LEU A 202 5.92 -7.54 -13.36
C LEU A 202 4.97 -8.21 -14.33
N GLN A 203 5.09 -9.53 -14.49
CA GLN A 203 4.25 -10.30 -15.41
C GLN A 203 2.83 -10.42 -14.86
N ASN A 204 1.84 -10.07 -15.68
CA ASN A 204 0.42 -10.28 -15.39
C ASN A 204 -0.05 -11.67 -15.88
N LEU A 205 -1.33 -12.01 -15.61
CA LEU A 205 -1.91 -13.28 -16.05
C LEU A 205 -2.01 -13.44 -17.59
N SER A 206 -1.98 -12.33 -18.33
CA SER A 206 -1.93 -12.34 -19.82
C SER A 206 -0.52 -12.56 -20.37
N GLY A 207 0.50 -12.74 -19.50
CA GLY A 207 1.90 -12.90 -19.91
C GLY A 207 2.63 -11.59 -20.21
N GLU A 208 1.98 -10.44 -20.05
CA GLU A 208 2.56 -9.13 -20.32
C GLU A 208 3.45 -8.68 -19.15
N PHE A 209 4.64 -8.15 -19.43
CA PHE A 209 5.50 -7.52 -18.43
C PHE A 209 5.18 -6.02 -18.36
N LEU A 210 4.57 -5.58 -17.28
CA LEU A 210 4.09 -4.21 -17.09
C LEU A 210 4.87 -3.50 -15.99
N LYS A 211 5.29 -2.26 -16.26
CA LYS A 211 5.74 -1.32 -15.21
C LYS A 211 4.52 -0.69 -14.53
N PRO A 212 4.63 -0.31 -13.25
CA PRO A 212 3.53 0.36 -12.56
C PRO A 212 3.22 1.70 -13.24
N SER A 213 1.95 1.93 -13.54
CA SER A 213 1.45 3.17 -14.12
C SER A 213 0.04 3.46 -13.62
N VAL A 214 -0.42 4.68 -13.78
CA VAL A 214 -1.80 5.07 -13.45
C VAL A 214 -2.79 4.27 -14.30
N GLU A 215 -2.52 4.12 -15.59
CA GLU A 215 -3.39 3.39 -16.52
C GLU A 215 -3.47 1.90 -16.16
N ALA A 216 -2.32 1.22 -15.99
CA ALA A 216 -2.30 -0.19 -15.65
C ALA A 216 -2.89 -0.45 -14.25
N GLY A 217 -2.73 0.49 -13.33
CA GLY A 217 -3.37 0.48 -12.02
C GLY A 217 -4.89 0.63 -12.11
N ALA A 218 -5.39 1.56 -12.91
CA ALA A 218 -6.83 1.74 -13.11
C ALA A 218 -7.49 0.48 -13.70
N LYS A 219 -6.86 -0.17 -14.68
CA LYS A 219 -7.33 -1.45 -15.23
C LYS A 219 -7.40 -2.54 -14.15
N ALA A 220 -6.43 -2.58 -13.25
CA ALA A 220 -6.43 -3.54 -12.13
C ALA A 220 -7.55 -3.25 -11.11
N LEU A 221 -7.79 -1.98 -10.80
CA LEU A 221 -8.80 -1.55 -9.83
C LEU A 221 -10.23 -1.73 -10.35
N ASN A 222 -10.47 -1.60 -11.66
CA ASN A 222 -11.78 -1.82 -12.27
C ASN A 222 -12.32 -3.25 -12.05
N GLY A 223 -11.46 -4.21 -11.76
CA GLY A 223 -11.84 -5.59 -11.42
C GLY A 223 -12.17 -5.80 -9.94
N ILE A 224 -12.20 -4.74 -9.12
CA ILE A 224 -12.55 -4.84 -7.70
C ILE A 224 -14.06 -4.64 -7.54
N THR A 225 -14.74 -5.68 -7.04
CA THR A 225 -16.11 -5.57 -6.58
C THR A 225 -16.11 -5.19 -5.09
N LEU A 226 -16.88 -4.18 -4.73
CA LEU A 226 -17.07 -3.76 -3.35
C LEU A 226 -18.31 -4.46 -2.76
N ASP A 227 -18.19 -4.89 -1.52
CA ASP A 227 -19.31 -5.43 -0.73
C ASP A 227 -20.14 -4.30 -0.09
N GLU A 228 -21.12 -4.68 0.74
CA GLU A 228 -22.00 -3.75 1.46
C GLU A 228 -21.24 -2.79 2.40
N ASN A 229 -20.09 -3.21 2.89
CA ASN A 229 -19.18 -2.39 3.71
C ASN A 229 -18.18 -1.60 2.86
N LEU A 230 -18.37 -1.51 1.56
CA LEU A 230 -17.46 -0.88 0.59
C LEU A 230 -16.04 -1.47 0.63
N ALA A 231 -15.89 -2.70 1.09
CA ALA A 231 -14.63 -3.42 1.09
C ALA A 231 -14.48 -4.27 -0.18
N GLY A 232 -13.26 -4.37 -0.70
CA GLY A 232 -13.00 -5.18 -1.89
C GLY A 232 -11.51 -5.34 -2.16
N LYS A 233 -11.16 -6.38 -2.92
CA LYS A 233 -9.79 -6.64 -3.36
C LYS A 233 -9.79 -7.44 -4.65
N ASN A 234 -8.72 -7.29 -5.43
CA ASN A 234 -8.42 -8.16 -6.57
C ASN A 234 -6.91 -8.49 -6.53
N PRO A 235 -6.51 -9.62 -5.92
CA PRO A 235 -5.11 -9.91 -5.64
C PRO A 235 -4.29 -10.29 -6.89
N ASN A 236 -4.94 -10.68 -8.00
CA ASN A 236 -4.28 -10.98 -9.28
C ASN A 236 -5.24 -10.68 -10.43
N PRO A 237 -5.31 -9.44 -10.89
CA PRO A 237 -6.24 -9.02 -11.94
C PRO A 237 -6.07 -9.79 -13.24
N THR A 238 -7.18 -10.18 -13.86
CA THR A 238 -7.21 -10.93 -15.13
C THR A 238 -7.28 -10.03 -16.36
N ALA A 239 -7.61 -8.75 -16.20
CA ALA A 239 -7.77 -7.83 -17.32
C ALA A 239 -6.44 -7.59 -18.03
N LYS A 240 -6.47 -7.61 -19.38
CA LYS A 240 -5.30 -7.30 -20.22
C LYS A 240 -4.80 -5.89 -19.91
N GLY A 241 -3.48 -5.75 -19.78
CA GLY A 241 -2.83 -4.48 -19.42
C GLY A 241 -3.03 -4.05 -17.97
N ALA A 242 -3.65 -4.88 -17.12
CA ALA A 242 -3.75 -4.62 -15.69
C ALA A 242 -2.43 -4.94 -14.97
N TYR A 243 -1.97 -4.02 -14.11
CA TYR A 243 -0.81 -4.28 -13.26
C TYR A 243 -1.16 -5.31 -12.18
N PRO A 244 -0.31 -6.33 -11.92
CA PRO A 244 -0.70 -7.48 -11.10
C PRO A 244 -0.96 -7.18 -9.62
N ILE A 245 -0.39 -6.10 -9.07
CA ILE A 245 -0.54 -5.75 -7.66
C ILE A 245 -1.10 -4.34 -7.55
N ALA A 246 -2.38 -4.22 -7.25
CA ALA A 246 -3.05 -2.96 -7.00
C ALA A 246 -3.91 -3.03 -5.74
N SER A 247 -4.12 -1.91 -5.09
CA SER A 247 -4.95 -1.80 -3.90
C SER A 247 -5.72 -0.49 -3.90
N LEU A 248 -6.93 -0.53 -3.36
CA LEU A 248 -7.62 0.65 -2.86
C LEU A 248 -7.07 1.02 -1.49
N THR A 249 -7.38 2.23 -1.06
CA THR A 249 -7.18 2.71 0.30
C THR A 249 -8.44 3.42 0.77
N TRP A 250 -8.76 3.28 2.05
CA TRP A 250 -9.98 3.77 2.66
C TRP A 250 -9.69 4.83 3.71
N ILE A 251 -10.55 5.86 3.77
CA ILE A 251 -10.71 6.67 4.97
C ILE A 251 -11.74 5.97 5.86
N LEU A 252 -11.47 5.95 7.16
CA LEU A 252 -12.33 5.45 8.20
C LEU A 252 -12.89 6.66 8.95
N ALA A 253 -14.18 6.89 8.82
CA ALA A 253 -14.90 7.98 9.47
C ALA A 253 -15.90 7.40 10.49
N TYR A 254 -16.15 8.14 11.57
CA TYR A 254 -17.20 7.77 12.50
C TYR A 254 -18.57 8.05 11.87
N GLU A 255 -19.54 7.22 12.15
CA GLU A 255 -20.92 7.41 11.74
C GLU A 255 -21.56 8.54 12.56
N GLU A 256 -21.24 8.63 13.85
CA GLU A 256 -21.76 9.63 14.76
C GLU A 256 -20.67 10.58 15.31
N GLY A 257 -21.07 11.82 15.62
CA GLY A 257 -20.23 12.80 16.31
C GLY A 257 -19.08 13.37 15.47
N ASN A 258 -19.15 13.27 14.14
CA ASN A 258 -18.22 13.97 13.24
C ASN A 258 -18.49 15.47 13.27
N GLY A 259 -17.43 16.28 13.37
CA GLY A 259 -17.54 17.74 13.28
C GLY A 259 -17.89 18.46 14.58
N ARG A 260 -17.69 17.86 15.73
CA ARG A 260 -17.75 18.54 17.03
C ARG A 260 -16.37 19.00 17.48
#